data_081cc01f50a3c1a55b106cb5b7a2d05f
#
_entry.id   081cc01f50a3c1a55b106cb5b7a2d05f
#
_cell.length_a   1.000
_cell.length_b   1.000
_cell.length_c   1.000
_cell.angle_alpha   90.00
_cell.angle_beta   90.00
_cell.angle_gamma   90.00
#
_symmetry.space_group_name_H-M   'P 1'
#
loop_
_entity.id
_entity.type
_entity.pdbx_description
1 polymer ?
#
loop_
_entity_poly.entity_id
_entity_poly.type
_entity_poly.pdbx_seq_one_letter_code
_entity_poly.pdbx_strand_id
1 'polypeptide(L)'
;MIEAALAQLEALADPARAADAATYHKVARRYLGVPVPQVQALVAEWREGATVETRVDLAAGLWDSNIHEARVAAAKLLTQARIGPDTAVWALISTWVPQFDAWAIADHACEPGNRRLQADPARLDEVEGWTTHPNKWTRRAALVMTLPWARMPNPKPAEIAARERILGWAAGYVADRDWFLQKAVAWWVCDLSKHDADRARVFLADHGAAMTAFARKEAGRHLAGA
;
A
#
# COMPACT_ATOMS: atom_id res chain seq x y z
N MET A 1 -8.28 15.83 -20.57
CA MET A 1 -7.98 14.42 -20.22
C MET A 1 -8.57 14.04 -18.85
N ILE A 2 -8.25 14.75 -17.76
CA ILE A 2 -8.76 14.46 -16.41
C ILE A 2 -10.28 14.48 -16.36
N GLU A 3 -10.92 15.53 -16.87
CA GLU A 3 -12.39 15.67 -16.92
C GLU A 3 -13.05 14.51 -17.69
N ALA A 4 -12.46 14.09 -18.80
CA ALA A 4 -12.97 12.96 -19.56
C ALA A 4 -12.87 11.64 -18.79
N ALA A 5 -11.77 11.41 -18.08
CA ALA A 5 -11.61 10.21 -17.24
C ALA A 5 -12.60 10.20 -16.06
N LEU A 6 -12.81 11.36 -15.42
CA LEU A 6 -13.81 11.49 -14.36
C LEU A 6 -15.22 11.25 -14.89
N ALA A 7 -15.58 11.80 -16.06
CA ALA A 7 -16.87 11.57 -16.69
C ALA A 7 -17.10 10.07 -17.03
N GLN A 8 -16.06 9.35 -17.47
CA GLN A 8 -16.15 7.91 -17.71
C GLN A 8 -16.41 7.12 -16.42
N LEU A 9 -15.74 7.49 -15.30
CA LEU A 9 -16.03 6.89 -13.99
C LEU A 9 -17.46 7.21 -13.54
N GLU A 10 -17.92 8.44 -13.71
CA GLU A 10 -19.26 8.86 -13.34
C GLU A 10 -20.36 8.15 -14.17
N ALA A 11 -20.09 7.87 -15.45
CA ALA A 11 -21.01 7.11 -16.30
C ALA A 11 -21.23 5.67 -15.82
N LEU A 12 -20.31 5.13 -15.02
CA LEU A 12 -20.42 3.78 -14.41
C LEU A 12 -20.92 3.82 -12.97
N ALA A 13 -21.32 4.98 -12.44
CA ALA A 13 -21.69 5.14 -11.04
C ALA A 13 -22.95 4.32 -10.70
N ASP A 14 -22.89 3.72 -9.50
CA ASP A 14 -24.01 2.99 -8.88
C ASP A 14 -24.29 3.63 -7.50
N PRO A 15 -25.40 4.41 -7.38
CA PRO A 15 -25.72 5.11 -6.14
C PRO A 15 -25.92 4.18 -4.93
N ALA A 16 -26.45 2.97 -5.12
CA ALA A 16 -26.65 2.02 -4.03
C ALA A 16 -25.30 1.54 -3.50
N ARG A 17 -24.39 1.11 -4.38
CA ARG A 17 -23.03 0.72 -4.00
C ARG A 17 -22.22 1.88 -3.43
N ALA A 18 -22.44 3.09 -3.92
CA ALA A 18 -21.78 4.29 -3.36
C ALA A 18 -22.17 4.53 -1.91
N ALA A 19 -23.46 4.38 -1.57
CA ALA A 19 -23.96 4.48 -0.20
C ALA A 19 -23.38 3.39 0.72
N ASP A 20 -23.32 2.14 0.22
CA ASP A 20 -22.71 1.02 0.94
C ASP A 20 -21.20 1.26 1.19
N ALA A 21 -20.49 1.73 0.17
CA ALA A 21 -19.06 2.06 0.27
C ALA A 21 -18.80 3.19 1.29
N ALA A 22 -19.61 4.24 1.28
CA ALA A 22 -19.52 5.34 2.25
C ALA A 22 -19.72 4.84 3.69
N THR A 23 -20.72 3.97 3.89
CA THR A 23 -21.00 3.35 5.19
C THR A 23 -19.87 2.42 5.65
N TYR A 24 -19.28 1.67 4.72
CA TYR A 24 -18.20 0.72 5.02
C TYR A 24 -16.89 1.41 5.33
N HIS A 25 -16.47 2.37 4.50
CA HIS A 25 -15.16 3.02 4.66
C HIS A 25 -15.13 4.09 5.75
N LYS A 26 -16.28 4.72 6.05
CA LYS A 26 -16.44 5.75 7.09
C LYS A 26 -15.50 6.95 6.92
N VAL A 27 -15.20 7.31 5.69
CA VAL A 27 -14.40 8.47 5.33
C VAL A 27 -15.27 9.45 4.55
N ALA A 28 -15.21 10.72 4.94
CA ALA A 28 -15.96 11.78 4.28
C ALA A 28 -15.34 12.11 2.90
N ARG A 29 -15.78 11.41 1.87
CA ARG A 29 -15.43 11.68 0.47
C ARG A 29 -16.57 11.25 -0.45
N ARG A 30 -16.50 11.66 -1.71
CA ARG A 30 -17.42 11.19 -2.74
C ARG A 30 -17.08 9.75 -3.13
N TYR A 31 -18.11 8.91 -3.22
CA TYR A 31 -18.06 7.53 -3.75
C TYR A 31 -18.94 7.46 -4.98
N LEU A 32 -18.48 6.75 -5.98
CA LEU A 32 -19.27 6.48 -7.21
C LEU A 32 -19.90 5.10 -7.19
N GLY A 33 -19.36 4.15 -6.40
CA GLY A 33 -19.82 2.78 -6.32
C GLY A 33 -19.37 1.91 -7.51
N VAL A 34 -18.34 2.36 -8.26
CA VAL A 34 -17.80 1.62 -9.41
C VAL A 34 -16.92 0.48 -8.90
N PRO A 35 -17.20 -0.78 -9.26
CA PRO A 35 -16.38 -1.92 -8.85
C PRO A 35 -14.96 -1.83 -9.38
N VAL A 36 -13.97 -2.28 -8.58
CA VAL A 36 -12.56 -2.27 -8.94
C VAL A 36 -12.26 -2.88 -10.32
N PRO A 37 -12.88 -4.00 -10.76
CA PRO A 37 -12.68 -4.53 -12.12
C PRO A 37 -13.04 -3.54 -13.23
N GLN A 38 -14.10 -2.75 -13.06
CA GLN A 38 -14.51 -1.73 -14.04
C GLN A 38 -13.53 -0.55 -14.04
N VAL A 39 -13.07 -0.12 -12.85
CA VAL A 39 -11.99 0.87 -12.74
C VAL A 39 -10.73 0.38 -13.45
N GLN A 40 -10.37 -0.89 -13.30
CA GLN A 40 -9.21 -1.48 -13.97
C GLN A 40 -9.36 -1.52 -15.50
N ALA A 41 -10.57 -1.77 -16.02
CA ALA A 41 -10.85 -1.74 -17.45
C ALA A 41 -10.61 -0.33 -18.03
N LEU A 42 -11.18 0.71 -17.40
CA LEU A 42 -10.92 2.11 -17.82
C LEU A 42 -9.43 2.48 -17.74
N VAL A 43 -8.76 2.08 -16.67
CA VAL A 43 -7.31 2.32 -16.51
C VAL A 43 -6.51 1.65 -17.62
N ALA A 44 -6.91 0.44 -18.07
CA ALA A 44 -6.23 -0.23 -19.18
C ALA A 44 -6.37 0.59 -20.48
N GLU A 45 -7.57 1.10 -20.78
CA GLU A 45 -7.83 1.98 -21.93
C GLU A 45 -7.01 3.26 -21.83
N TRP A 46 -6.99 3.95 -20.68
CA TRP A 46 -6.23 5.19 -20.50
C TRP A 46 -4.70 5.01 -20.59
N ARG A 47 -4.22 3.79 -20.37
CA ARG A 47 -2.79 3.45 -20.50
C ARG A 47 -2.38 3.19 -21.92
N GLU A 48 -3.32 2.85 -22.79
CA GLU A 48 -3.02 2.54 -24.18
C GLU A 48 -2.46 3.79 -24.89
N GLY A 49 -1.24 3.67 -25.40
CA GLY A 49 -0.52 4.77 -26.06
C GLY A 49 -0.09 5.93 -25.15
N ALA A 50 -0.40 5.91 -23.84
CA ALA A 50 -0.04 6.98 -22.93
C ALA A 50 1.43 6.88 -22.48
N THR A 51 2.15 8.00 -22.52
CA THR A 51 3.50 8.11 -21.95
C THR A 51 3.47 8.04 -20.42
N VAL A 52 4.64 7.87 -19.79
CA VAL A 52 4.73 7.90 -18.33
C VAL A 52 4.29 9.25 -17.79
N GLU A 53 4.71 10.34 -18.40
CA GLU A 53 4.38 11.71 -18.03
C GLU A 53 2.85 11.93 -18.08
N THR A 54 2.22 11.54 -19.18
CA THR A 54 0.77 11.63 -19.35
C THR A 54 0.02 10.86 -18.25
N ARG A 55 0.52 9.68 -17.88
CA ARG A 55 -0.08 8.88 -16.80
C ARG A 55 0.12 9.50 -15.41
N VAL A 56 1.28 10.13 -15.19
CA VAL A 56 1.56 10.85 -13.93
C VAL A 56 0.62 12.04 -13.81
N ASP A 57 0.46 12.85 -14.86
CA ASP A 57 -0.44 14.01 -14.86
C ASP A 57 -1.90 13.60 -14.65
N LEU A 58 -2.34 12.55 -15.34
CA LEU A 58 -3.69 12.01 -15.17
C LEU A 58 -3.89 11.46 -13.74
N ALA A 59 -2.93 10.72 -13.22
CA ALA A 59 -2.99 10.17 -11.87
C ALA A 59 -3.03 11.28 -10.80
N ALA A 60 -2.26 12.35 -10.97
CA ALA A 60 -2.31 13.51 -10.09
C ALA A 60 -3.70 14.14 -10.05
N GLY A 61 -4.28 14.45 -11.22
CA GLY A 61 -5.61 15.05 -11.28
C GLY A 61 -6.73 14.15 -10.78
N LEU A 62 -6.65 12.85 -11.03
CA LEU A 62 -7.59 11.87 -10.47
C LEU A 62 -7.48 11.78 -8.95
N TRP A 63 -6.28 11.83 -8.39
CA TRP A 63 -6.06 11.84 -6.95
C TRP A 63 -6.64 13.10 -6.28
N ASP A 64 -6.41 14.26 -6.88
CA ASP A 64 -6.84 15.56 -6.36
C ASP A 64 -8.37 15.72 -6.38
N SER A 65 -9.08 14.97 -7.23
CA SER A 65 -10.56 14.97 -7.22
C SER A 65 -11.17 14.52 -5.89
N ASN A 66 -10.42 13.82 -5.07
CA ASN A 66 -10.86 13.20 -3.82
C ASN A 66 -12.07 12.26 -3.98
N ILE A 67 -12.32 11.73 -5.18
CA ILE A 67 -13.30 10.68 -5.43
C ILE A 67 -12.63 9.32 -5.15
N HIS A 68 -13.31 8.43 -4.43
CA HIS A 68 -12.73 7.14 -4.01
C HIS A 68 -12.18 6.34 -5.20
N GLU A 69 -13.01 6.11 -6.20
CA GLU A 69 -12.67 5.31 -7.37
C GLU A 69 -11.64 6.00 -8.25
N ALA A 70 -11.63 7.33 -8.30
CA ALA A 70 -10.60 8.09 -9.01
C ALA A 70 -9.22 7.94 -8.34
N ARG A 71 -9.14 7.93 -7.00
CA ARG A 71 -7.90 7.63 -6.27
C ARG A 71 -7.44 6.20 -6.49
N VAL A 72 -8.37 5.23 -6.55
CA VAL A 72 -8.05 3.85 -6.93
C VAL A 72 -7.50 3.79 -8.35
N ALA A 73 -8.13 4.49 -9.29
CA ALA A 73 -7.67 4.56 -10.68
C ALA A 73 -6.28 5.21 -10.79
N ALA A 74 -6.02 6.29 -10.05
CA ALA A 74 -4.72 6.96 -9.99
C ALA A 74 -3.61 5.98 -9.59
N ALA A 75 -3.82 5.21 -8.53
CA ALA A 75 -2.88 4.19 -8.09
C ALA A 75 -2.67 3.10 -9.17
N LYS A 76 -3.75 2.62 -9.76
CA LYS A 76 -3.71 1.59 -10.81
C LYS A 76 -3.01 2.05 -12.09
N LEU A 77 -3.14 3.32 -12.48
CA LEU A 77 -2.41 3.92 -13.61
C LEU A 77 -0.89 3.77 -13.48
N LEU A 78 -0.38 3.90 -12.25
CA LEU A 78 1.04 3.86 -11.94
C LEU A 78 1.53 2.47 -11.49
N THR A 79 0.62 1.49 -11.31
CA THR A 79 0.97 0.12 -10.94
C THR A 79 1.49 -0.63 -12.16
N GLN A 80 2.80 -0.58 -12.39
CA GLN A 80 3.49 -1.29 -13.46
C GLN A 80 4.88 -1.70 -12.97
N ALA A 81 5.30 -2.94 -13.30
CA ALA A 81 6.57 -3.48 -12.84
C ALA A 81 7.77 -2.69 -13.39
N ARG A 82 7.72 -2.35 -14.67
CA ARG A 82 8.81 -1.64 -15.36
C ARG A 82 8.31 -0.28 -15.85
N ILE A 83 8.76 0.77 -15.20
CA ILE A 83 8.63 2.15 -15.62
C ILE A 83 10.03 2.75 -15.55
N GLY A 84 10.46 3.39 -16.63
CA GLY A 84 11.76 4.05 -16.64
C GLY A 84 11.75 5.24 -17.62
N PRO A 85 12.18 6.43 -17.17
CA PRO A 85 12.52 6.76 -15.77
C PRO A 85 11.27 6.80 -14.86
N ASP A 86 11.46 6.56 -13.56
CA ASP A 86 10.33 6.47 -12.61
C ASP A 86 10.34 7.52 -11.49
N THR A 87 11.26 8.48 -11.58
CA THR A 87 11.43 9.53 -10.55
C THR A 87 10.14 10.34 -10.35
N ALA A 88 9.46 10.74 -11.43
CA ALA A 88 8.20 11.48 -11.35
C ALA A 88 7.08 10.63 -10.74
N VAL A 89 7.06 9.33 -11.03
CA VAL A 89 6.08 8.39 -10.45
C VAL A 89 6.29 8.26 -8.94
N TRP A 90 7.54 8.08 -8.49
CA TRP A 90 7.86 8.01 -7.06
C TRP A 90 7.53 9.31 -6.35
N ALA A 91 7.96 10.45 -6.91
CA ALA A 91 7.67 11.76 -6.35
C ALA A 91 6.17 11.98 -6.14
N LEU A 92 5.34 11.63 -7.14
CA LEU A 92 3.88 11.75 -7.00
C LEU A 92 3.33 10.83 -5.90
N ILE A 93 3.73 9.55 -5.86
CA ILE A 93 3.28 8.61 -4.82
C ILE A 93 3.67 9.11 -3.43
N SER A 94 4.87 9.64 -3.25
CA SER A 94 5.33 10.20 -1.97
C SER A 94 4.45 11.34 -1.48
N THR A 95 3.90 12.17 -2.38
CA THR A 95 2.95 13.24 -2.00
C THR A 95 1.61 12.71 -1.51
N TRP A 96 1.22 11.50 -1.90
CA TRP A 96 -0.04 10.87 -1.48
C TRP A 96 0.02 10.30 -0.07
N VAL A 97 1.19 9.80 0.35
CA VAL A 97 1.35 9.06 1.61
C VAL A 97 0.90 9.85 2.85
N PRO A 98 1.25 11.15 3.02
CA PRO A 98 0.75 11.94 4.14
C PRO A 98 -0.77 12.21 4.10
N GLN A 99 -1.40 12.03 2.94
CA GLN A 99 -2.83 12.26 2.71
C GLN A 99 -3.69 11.02 2.96
N PHE A 100 -3.09 9.87 3.29
CA PHE A 100 -3.85 8.65 3.55
C PHE A 100 -4.74 8.84 4.78
N ASP A 101 -6.00 8.43 4.66
CA ASP A 101 -7.04 8.59 5.67
C ASP A 101 -7.82 7.28 5.93
N ALA A 102 -7.60 6.26 5.06
CA ALA A 102 -8.19 4.94 5.20
C ALA A 102 -7.33 3.86 4.54
N TRP A 103 -7.50 2.62 5.02
CA TRP A 103 -6.77 1.45 4.52
C TRP A 103 -6.99 1.20 3.03
N ALA A 104 -8.21 1.36 2.54
CA ALA A 104 -8.55 1.01 1.17
C ALA A 104 -7.75 1.83 0.14
N ILE A 105 -7.71 3.17 0.30
CA ILE A 105 -6.91 4.03 -0.58
C ILE A 105 -5.42 3.81 -0.34
N ALA A 106 -4.99 3.70 0.92
CA ALA A 106 -3.59 3.48 1.27
C ALA A 106 -3.05 2.18 0.64
N ASP A 107 -3.80 1.08 0.69
CA ASP A 107 -3.37 -0.21 0.15
C ASP A 107 -3.25 -0.15 -1.38
N HIS A 108 -4.22 0.48 -2.08
CA HIS A 108 -4.11 0.69 -3.52
C HIS A 108 -2.91 1.57 -3.90
N ALA A 109 -2.67 2.66 -3.17
CA ALA A 109 -1.53 3.54 -3.43
C ALA A 109 -0.17 2.90 -3.09
N CYS A 110 -0.13 1.96 -2.14
CA CYS A 110 1.05 1.18 -1.84
C CYS A 110 1.43 0.20 -2.99
N GLU A 111 0.50 -0.23 -3.84
CA GLU A 111 0.82 -1.15 -4.95
C GLU A 111 1.85 -0.57 -5.94
N PRO A 112 1.68 0.64 -6.51
CA PRO A 112 2.71 1.24 -7.35
C PRO A 112 3.98 1.58 -6.56
N GLY A 113 3.87 2.00 -5.30
CA GLY A 113 5.01 2.26 -4.42
C GLY A 113 5.88 1.03 -4.21
N ASN A 114 5.28 -0.16 -3.98
CA ASN A 114 5.98 -1.44 -3.90
C ASN A 114 6.90 -1.66 -5.13
N ARG A 115 6.40 -1.36 -6.32
CA ARG A 115 7.16 -1.53 -7.57
C ARG A 115 8.33 -0.56 -7.67
N ARG A 116 8.13 0.67 -7.19
CA ARG A 116 9.17 1.72 -7.23
C ARG A 116 10.26 1.47 -6.19
N LEU A 117 9.89 0.98 -5.01
CA LEU A 117 10.86 0.57 -3.98
C LEU A 117 11.71 -0.62 -4.43
N GLN A 118 11.11 -1.62 -5.10
CA GLN A 118 11.86 -2.74 -5.65
C GLN A 118 12.82 -2.31 -6.78
N ALA A 119 12.42 -1.31 -7.58
CA ALA A 119 13.26 -0.77 -8.65
C ALA A 119 14.45 0.06 -8.11
N ASP A 120 14.25 0.75 -7.00
CA ASP A 120 15.26 1.57 -6.35
C ASP A 120 15.14 1.46 -4.81
N PRO A 121 15.84 0.49 -4.20
CA PRO A 121 15.82 0.28 -2.74
C PRO A 121 16.40 1.44 -1.91
N ALA A 122 17.16 2.37 -2.50
CA ALA A 122 17.66 3.56 -1.78
C ALA A 122 16.52 4.43 -1.26
N ARG A 123 15.33 4.36 -1.87
CA ARG A 123 14.11 5.03 -1.40
C ARG A 123 13.61 4.56 -0.02
N LEU A 124 14.14 3.45 0.49
CA LEU A 124 13.86 3.03 1.87
C LEU A 124 14.32 4.08 2.91
N ASP A 125 15.27 4.95 2.58
CA ASP A 125 15.70 6.04 3.45
C ASP A 125 14.58 7.07 3.66
N GLU A 126 13.82 7.38 2.61
CA GLU A 126 12.63 8.23 2.70
C GLU A 126 11.49 7.53 3.46
N VAL A 127 11.26 6.24 3.16
CA VAL A 127 10.21 5.44 3.82
C VAL A 127 10.45 5.29 5.32
N GLU A 128 11.69 5.22 5.78
CA GLU A 128 12.00 5.20 7.21
C GLU A 128 11.50 6.46 7.92
N GLY A 129 11.56 7.62 7.28
CA GLY A 129 10.99 8.85 7.82
C GLY A 129 9.47 8.77 8.06
N TRP A 130 8.76 7.90 7.33
CA TRP A 130 7.33 7.71 7.54
C TRP A 130 7.00 6.92 8.81
N THR A 131 7.94 6.16 9.35
CA THR A 131 7.71 5.29 10.52
C THR A 131 7.37 6.05 11.79
N THR A 132 7.76 7.31 11.89
CA THR A 132 7.49 8.19 13.04
C THR A 132 6.46 9.27 12.74
N HIS A 133 5.83 9.24 11.56
CA HIS A 133 4.86 10.25 11.16
C HIS A 133 3.62 10.26 12.07
N PRO A 134 3.02 11.42 12.41
CA PRO A 134 1.83 11.50 13.25
C PRO A 134 0.60 10.78 12.67
N ASN A 135 0.45 10.78 11.33
CA ASN A 135 -0.61 10.05 10.67
C ASN A 135 -0.32 8.53 10.69
N LYS A 136 -1.18 7.76 11.36
CA LYS A 136 -1.05 6.30 11.44
C LYS A 136 -1.07 5.59 10.08
N TRP A 137 -1.76 6.14 9.11
CA TRP A 137 -1.81 5.56 7.76
C TRP A 137 -0.49 5.72 7.01
N THR A 138 0.22 6.83 7.25
CA THR A 138 1.59 7.03 6.77
C THR A 138 2.54 6.02 7.41
N ARG A 139 2.47 5.85 8.75
CA ARG A 139 3.24 4.80 9.45
C ARG A 139 2.94 3.40 8.92
N ARG A 140 1.66 3.10 8.71
CA ARG A 140 1.22 1.82 8.14
C ARG A 140 1.78 1.60 6.74
N ALA A 141 1.81 2.63 5.90
CA ALA A 141 2.32 2.56 4.54
C ALA A 141 3.79 2.11 4.50
N ALA A 142 4.62 2.48 5.48
CA ALA A 142 6.01 2.03 5.57
C ALA A 142 6.11 0.49 5.58
N LEU A 143 5.21 -0.21 6.26
CA LEU A 143 5.18 -1.68 6.26
C LEU A 143 4.45 -2.25 5.02
N VAL A 144 3.30 -1.70 4.64
CA VAL A 144 2.52 -2.24 3.51
C VAL A 144 3.27 -2.07 2.19
N MET A 145 3.95 -0.94 2.00
CA MET A 145 4.72 -0.68 0.79
C MET A 145 5.99 -1.55 0.69
N THR A 146 6.46 -2.10 1.80
CA THR A 146 7.64 -2.97 1.88
C THR A 146 7.33 -4.47 1.95
N LEU A 147 6.08 -4.89 1.81
CA LEU A 147 5.69 -6.30 1.77
C LEU A 147 6.49 -7.17 0.76
N PRO A 148 6.96 -6.65 -0.39
CA PRO A 148 7.81 -7.45 -1.27
C PRO A 148 9.02 -8.07 -0.58
N TRP A 149 9.65 -7.40 0.39
CA TRP A 149 10.80 -7.96 1.12
C TRP A 149 10.44 -9.13 2.04
N ALA A 150 9.23 -9.14 2.59
CA ALA A 150 8.71 -10.29 3.33
C ALA A 150 8.49 -11.52 2.44
N ARG A 151 8.17 -11.29 1.15
CA ARG A 151 7.76 -12.32 0.19
C ARG A 151 8.90 -12.89 -0.66
N MET A 152 10.15 -12.44 -0.48
CA MET A 152 11.29 -12.93 -1.25
C MET A 152 11.70 -14.33 -0.78
N PRO A 153 11.64 -15.37 -1.64
CA PRO A 153 11.99 -16.72 -1.23
C PRO A 153 13.51 -16.93 -1.13
N ASN A 154 14.30 -16.21 -1.92
CA ASN A 154 15.76 -16.33 -1.99
C ASN A 154 16.41 -14.94 -2.04
N PRO A 155 16.35 -14.16 -0.94
CA PRO A 155 16.87 -12.80 -0.93
C PRO A 155 18.39 -12.78 -0.98
N LYS A 156 18.95 -11.84 -1.74
CA LYS A 156 20.38 -11.53 -1.78
C LYS A 156 20.81 -10.82 -0.48
N PRO A 157 22.12 -10.73 -0.18
CA PRO A 157 22.59 -10.06 1.04
C PRO A 157 22.04 -8.64 1.25
N ALA A 158 21.98 -7.82 0.21
CA ALA A 158 21.42 -6.48 0.30
C ALA A 158 19.89 -6.49 0.58
N GLU A 159 19.17 -7.47 0.04
CA GLU A 159 17.72 -7.65 0.28
C GLU A 159 17.45 -8.18 1.69
N ILE A 160 18.35 -9.02 2.24
CA ILE A 160 18.32 -9.45 3.64
C ILE A 160 18.55 -8.23 4.55
N ALA A 161 19.55 -7.39 4.28
CA ALA A 161 19.80 -6.19 5.07
C ALA A 161 18.59 -5.23 5.07
N ALA A 162 17.95 -5.03 3.90
CA ALA A 162 16.71 -4.26 3.81
C ALA A 162 15.56 -4.91 4.61
N ARG A 163 15.41 -6.24 4.55
CA ARG A 163 14.41 -6.99 5.33
C ARG A 163 14.61 -6.79 6.82
N GLU A 164 15.85 -6.88 7.32
CA GLU A 164 16.15 -6.66 8.74
C GLU A 164 15.87 -5.21 9.18
N ARG A 165 16.19 -4.22 8.34
CA ARG A 165 15.83 -2.83 8.57
C ARG A 165 14.30 -2.66 8.74
N ILE A 166 13.52 -3.26 7.85
CA ILE A 166 12.05 -3.19 7.89
C ILE A 166 11.49 -3.95 9.11
N LEU A 167 12.07 -5.09 9.49
CA LEU A 167 11.71 -5.79 10.72
C LEU A 167 11.97 -4.92 11.97
N GLY A 168 13.03 -4.09 11.96
CA GLY A 168 13.26 -3.09 12.99
C GLY A 168 12.12 -2.07 13.08
N TRP A 169 11.57 -1.61 11.95
CA TRP A 169 10.40 -0.72 11.93
C TRP A 169 9.16 -1.44 12.48
N ALA A 170 8.93 -2.68 12.06
CA ALA A 170 7.83 -3.50 12.57
C ALA A 170 7.93 -3.71 14.10
N ALA A 171 9.14 -3.94 14.63
CA ALA A 171 9.40 -4.04 16.06
C ALA A 171 9.04 -2.75 16.81
N GLY A 172 9.29 -1.58 16.20
CA GLY A 172 8.86 -0.30 16.76
C GLY A 172 7.34 -0.15 16.91
N TYR A 173 6.55 -0.94 16.19
CA TYR A 173 5.07 -0.86 16.23
C TYR A 173 4.40 -1.92 17.11
N VAL A 174 5.11 -2.91 17.63
CA VAL A 174 4.49 -4.04 18.36
C VAL A 174 3.74 -3.61 19.62
N ALA A 175 4.13 -2.52 20.25
CA ALA A 175 3.48 -1.95 21.44
C ALA A 175 2.34 -0.97 21.08
N ASP A 176 2.21 -0.51 19.83
CA ASP A 176 1.13 0.36 19.41
C ASP A 176 -0.21 -0.42 19.48
N ARG A 177 -1.26 0.22 20.00
CA ARG A 177 -2.57 -0.41 20.18
C ARG A 177 -3.55 -0.11 19.03
N ASP A 178 -3.13 0.67 18.03
CA ASP A 178 -3.95 0.87 16.85
C ASP A 178 -4.09 -0.45 16.06
N TRP A 179 -5.33 -0.81 15.79
CA TRP A 179 -5.65 -2.09 15.14
C TRP A 179 -5.02 -2.22 13.74
N PHE A 180 -4.97 -1.13 12.98
CA PHE A 180 -4.43 -1.15 11.61
C PHE A 180 -2.90 -1.24 11.58
N LEU A 181 -2.21 -0.67 12.57
CA LEU A 181 -0.77 -0.84 12.72
C LEU A 181 -0.45 -2.27 13.16
N GLN A 182 -1.16 -2.80 14.15
CA GLN A 182 -1.02 -4.20 14.57
C GLN A 182 -1.27 -5.17 13.40
N LYS A 183 -2.29 -4.88 12.57
CA LYS A 183 -2.58 -5.68 11.38
C LYS A 183 -1.46 -5.59 10.33
N ALA A 184 -0.82 -4.44 10.15
CA ALA A 184 0.30 -4.30 9.22
C ALA A 184 1.52 -5.10 9.68
N VAL A 185 1.87 -5.05 10.97
CA VAL A 185 2.92 -5.90 11.56
C VAL A 185 2.59 -7.38 11.37
N ALA A 186 1.36 -7.77 11.72
CA ALA A 186 0.91 -9.15 11.58
C ALA A 186 0.97 -9.64 10.13
N TRP A 187 0.51 -8.83 9.19
CA TRP A 187 0.56 -9.16 7.75
C TRP A 187 1.98 -9.34 7.27
N TRP A 188 2.87 -8.40 7.63
CA TRP A 188 4.27 -8.45 7.20
C TRP A 188 4.99 -9.70 7.71
N VAL A 189 4.84 -10.03 9.00
CA VAL A 189 5.44 -11.23 9.63
C VAL A 189 4.79 -12.51 9.11
N CYS A 190 3.46 -12.52 8.90
CA CYS A 190 2.74 -13.65 8.30
C CYS A 190 3.24 -13.95 6.87
N ASP A 191 3.48 -12.92 6.05
CA ASP A 191 4.04 -13.13 4.71
C ASP A 191 5.50 -13.60 4.78
N LEU A 192 6.30 -13.06 5.70
CA LEU A 192 7.67 -13.54 5.96
C LEU A 192 7.67 -15.02 6.32
N SER A 193 6.75 -15.47 7.19
CA SER A 193 6.71 -16.84 7.68
C SER A 193 6.54 -17.90 6.57
N LYS A 194 6.02 -17.51 5.41
CA LYS A 194 5.87 -18.38 4.23
C LYS A 194 7.17 -18.61 3.47
N HIS A 195 8.16 -17.73 3.66
CA HIS A 195 9.41 -17.71 2.90
C HIS A 195 10.65 -17.85 3.79
N ASP A 196 10.53 -17.44 5.07
CA ASP A 196 11.58 -17.53 6.08
C ASP A 196 10.95 -17.73 7.46
N ALA A 197 10.50 -18.98 7.69
CA ALA A 197 9.79 -19.35 8.91
C ALA A 197 10.64 -19.15 10.17
N ASP A 198 11.94 -19.43 10.10
CA ASP A 198 12.85 -19.33 11.24
C ASP A 198 13.04 -17.86 11.65
N ARG A 199 13.21 -16.96 10.69
CA ARG A 199 13.31 -15.54 10.98
C ARG A 199 12.00 -14.98 11.55
N ALA A 200 10.85 -15.45 11.07
CA ALA A 200 9.56 -15.08 11.62
C ALA A 200 9.37 -15.58 13.07
N ARG A 201 9.84 -16.81 13.39
CA ARG A 201 9.83 -17.34 14.77
C ARG A 201 10.69 -16.50 15.69
N VAL A 202 11.89 -16.11 15.26
CA VAL A 202 12.78 -15.22 16.04
C VAL A 202 12.07 -13.90 16.34
N PHE A 203 11.47 -13.26 15.32
CA PHE A 203 10.72 -12.02 15.53
C PHE A 203 9.59 -12.18 16.56
N LEU A 204 8.82 -13.26 16.48
CA LEU A 204 7.72 -13.52 17.42
C LEU A 204 8.21 -13.90 18.83
N ALA A 205 9.35 -14.56 18.96
CA ALA A 205 9.98 -14.83 20.25
C ALA A 205 10.39 -13.53 20.96
N ASP A 206 11.00 -12.62 20.22
CA ASP A 206 11.53 -11.36 20.75
C ASP A 206 10.42 -10.32 21.02
N HIS A 207 9.41 -10.27 20.18
CA HIS A 207 8.45 -9.16 20.13
C HIS A 207 6.98 -9.57 20.33
N GLY A 208 6.66 -10.85 20.21
CA GLY A 208 5.28 -11.33 20.21
C GLY A 208 4.52 -11.05 21.50
N ALA A 209 5.22 -11.00 22.65
CA ALA A 209 4.60 -10.68 23.95
C ALA A 209 4.04 -9.24 23.98
N ALA A 210 4.63 -8.30 23.24
CA ALA A 210 4.18 -6.91 23.17
C ALA A 210 3.04 -6.70 22.15
N MET A 211 2.84 -7.64 21.23
CA MET A 211 1.77 -7.58 20.22
C MET A 211 0.39 -7.81 20.85
N THR A 212 -0.67 -7.33 20.18
CA THR A 212 -2.03 -7.75 20.53
C THR A 212 -2.22 -9.24 20.25
N ALA A 213 -3.09 -9.91 21.01
CA ALA A 213 -3.34 -11.36 20.86
C ALA A 213 -3.74 -11.73 19.40
N PHE A 214 -4.59 -10.90 18.79
CA PHE A 214 -5.02 -11.07 17.40
C PHE A 214 -3.82 -10.96 16.43
N ALA A 215 -2.97 -9.94 16.59
CA ALA A 215 -1.85 -9.69 15.69
C ALA A 215 -0.80 -10.81 15.81
N ARG A 216 -0.50 -11.26 17.03
CA ARG A 216 0.40 -12.40 17.27
C ARG A 216 -0.12 -13.68 16.61
N LYS A 217 -1.42 -13.99 16.79
CA LYS A 217 -2.07 -15.16 16.17
C LYS A 217 -1.99 -15.11 14.63
N GLU A 218 -2.29 -13.96 14.06
CA GLU A 218 -2.26 -13.76 12.60
C GLU A 218 -0.82 -13.86 12.05
N ALA A 219 0.15 -13.25 12.71
CA ALA A 219 1.57 -13.32 12.34
C ALA A 219 2.11 -14.76 12.34
N GLY A 220 1.70 -15.57 13.35
CA GLY A 220 2.12 -16.97 13.49
C GLY A 220 1.31 -17.98 12.68
N ARG A 221 0.31 -17.57 11.91
CA ARG A 221 -0.69 -18.47 11.28
C ARG A 221 -0.09 -19.62 10.44
N HIS A 222 1.07 -19.42 9.83
CA HIS A 222 1.74 -20.42 9.01
C HIS A 222 2.91 -21.14 9.73
N LEU A 223 3.13 -20.84 11.01
CA LEU A 223 4.16 -21.47 11.83
C LEU A 223 3.53 -22.63 12.60
N ALA A 224 4.01 -23.84 12.41
CA ALA A 224 3.57 -25.01 13.19
C ALA A 224 3.92 -24.78 14.67
N GLY A 225 2.94 -24.90 15.57
CA GLY A 225 3.14 -24.81 17.01
C GLY A 225 3.23 -23.40 17.60
N ALA A 226 2.77 -22.37 16.86
CA ALA A 226 2.72 -20.99 17.37
C ALA A 226 1.37 -20.68 18.06
#